data_f01fcae19aaf1a45f24a366da0146bb5
#
_entry.id   f01fcae19aaf1a45f24a366da0146bb5
#
_cell.length_a   1.000
_cell.length_b   1.000
_cell.length_c   1.000
_cell.angle_alpha   90.00
_cell.angle_beta   90.00
_cell.angle_gamma   90.00
#
_symmetry.space_group_name_H-M   'P 1'
#
loop_
_entity.id
_entity.type
_entity.pdbx_description
1 polymer ?
#
loop_
_entity_poly.entity_id
_entity_poly.type
_entity_poly.pdbx_seq_one_letter_code
_entity_poly.pdbx_strand_id
1 'polypeptide(L)'
;MAAETPAVSVVVPTRDRPELLRRAVTAILEQTYQGPVECLVVFDQSDPDLPWAELPAGRHLVLIQNQRTPGLAGARNSGILAATGELVAFCDDDDEWLPEKLERQVARLLATPSAAVSTTGILVRYQDRTTTRLAPTELVTHRQLLRSRLTELHPSTVLARRRQLLDEIGLVDEQIPGSYAEDYEWLLRASRHAPVLAVPEPLAVIHWHQSSFFSDRWRTIISALTYLVDKHQDLEAEPSGLARIYGQIAFAHAALGERRPARSWARRTLSLNRRERRAYLALAISLGLISAKTVTRLAHVAGKGI
;
A
#
# COMPACT_ATOMS: atom_id res chain seq x y z
N MET A 1 -24.78 23.79 16.48
CA MET A 1 -25.01 22.71 15.51
C MET A 1 -23.86 21.71 15.68
N ALA A 2 -24.15 20.47 16.02
CA ALA A 2 -23.12 19.43 15.99
C ALA A 2 -22.57 19.38 14.55
N ALA A 3 -21.24 19.43 14.38
CA ALA A 3 -20.65 19.26 13.08
C ALA A 3 -21.09 17.88 12.55
N GLU A 4 -21.72 17.83 11.38
CA GLU A 4 -22.09 16.56 10.74
C GLU A 4 -20.81 15.73 10.59
N THR A 5 -20.86 14.49 11.03
CA THR A 5 -19.76 13.53 10.85
C THR A 5 -19.70 13.13 9.38
N PRO A 6 -18.56 13.37 8.66
CA PRO A 6 -18.51 13.17 7.23
C PRO A 6 -18.73 11.69 6.86
N ALA A 7 -19.40 11.45 5.74
CA ALA A 7 -19.55 10.11 5.22
C ALA A 7 -18.21 9.55 4.70
N VAL A 8 -17.96 8.26 4.95
CA VAL A 8 -16.74 7.56 4.54
C VAL A 8 -17.08 6.44 3.56
N SER A 9 -16.46 6.45 2.38
CA SER A 9 -16.49 5.35 1.43
C SER A 9 -15.22 4.51 1.59
N VAL A 10 -15.38 3.22 1.85
CA VAL A 10 -14.26 2.28 2.01
C VAL A 10 -14.18 1.40 0.79
N VAL A 11 -13.10 1.48 0.03
CA VAL A 11 -12.87 0.67 -1.18
C VAL A 11 -12.11 -0.60 -0.81
N VAL A 12 -12.71 -1.75 -1.10
CA VAL A 12 -12.13 -3.08 -0.85
C VAL A 12 -12.00 -3.83 -2.17
N PRO A 13 -10.84 -3.79 -2.83
CA PRO A 13 -10.60 -4.62 -4.02
C PRO A 13 -10.44 -6.08 -3.60
N THR A 14 -11.04 -7.01 -4.36
CA THR A 14 -10.96 -8.44 -4.07
C THR A 14 -10.88 -9.28 -5.33
N ARG A 15 -10.31 -10.49 -5.19
CA ARG A 15 -10.32 -11.51 -6.23
C ARG A 15 -10.21 -12.90 -5.61
N ASP A 16 -11.27 -13.72 -5.76
CA ASP A 16 -11.30 -15.15 -5.40
C ASP A 16 -10.88 -15.47 -3.95
N ARG A 17 -11.23 -14.59 -2.97
CA ARG A 17 -10.85 -14.73 -1.54
C ARG A 17 -12.04 -14.50 -0.59
N PRO A 18 -13.15 -15.23 -0.70
CA PRO A 18 -14.40 -14.92 0.02
C PRO A 18 -14.25 -14.90 1.55
N GLU A 19 -13.45 -15.79 2.13
CA GLU A 19 -13.24 -15.87 3.59
C GLU A 19 -12.48 -14.66 4.13
N LEU A 20 -11.41 -14.25 3.45
CA LEU A 20 -10.62 -13.08 3.82
C LEU A 20 -11.45 -11.81 3.66
N LEU A 21 -12.11 -11.67 2.52
CA LEU A 21 -13.01 -10.56 2.23
C LEU A 21 -14.08 -10.40 3.30
N ARG A 22 -14.75 -11.49 3.72
CA ARG A 22 -15.78 -11.43 4.75
C ARG A 22 -15.23 -10.84 6.05
N ARG A 23 -14.04 -11.26 6.47
CA ARG A 23 -13.38 -10.74 7.67
C ARG A 23 -13.05 -9.24 7.55
N ALA A 24 -12.50 -8.81 6.43
CA ALA A 24 -12.20 -7.40 6.18
C ALA A 24 -13.47 -6.54 6.20
N VAL A 25 -14.53 -6.97 5.48
CA VAL A 25 -15.82 -6.26 5.44
C VAL A 25 -16.48 -6.21 6.82
N THR A 26 -16.43 -7.30 7.60
CA THR A 26 -16.94 -7.30 8.98
C THR A 26 -16.24 -6.21 9.82
N ALA A 27 -14.90 -6.17 9.79
CA ALA A 27 -14.13 -5.17 10.55
C ALA A 27 -14.43 -3.72 10.12
N ILE A 28 -14.79 -3.50 8.85
CA ILE A 28 -15.21 -2.19 8.33
C ILE A 28 -16.62 -1.82 8.81
N LEU A 29 -17.57 -2.75 8.76
CA LEU A 29 -18.95 -2.49 9.14
C LEU A 29 -19.13 -2.34 10.65
N GLU A 30 -18.28 -2.95 11.46
CA GLU A 30 -18.27 -2.89 12.92
C GLU A 30 -17.46 -1.73 13.51
N GLN A 31 -17.02 -0.77 12.69
CA GLN A 31 -16.31 0.43 13.18
C GLN A 31 -17.17 1.24 14.15
N THR A 32 -16.54 1.75 15.24
CA THR A 32 -17.21 2.59 16.26
C THR A 32 -17.58 3.99 15.75
N TYR A 33 -17.10 4.36 14.58
CA TYR A 33 -17.36 5.63 13.92
C TYR A 33 -18.87 5.87 13.74
N GLN A 34 -19.38 7.01 14.21
CA GLN A 34 -20.80 7.33 14.22
C GLN A 34 -21.32 7.91 12.89
N GLY A 35 -20.45 8.32 11.99
CA GLY A 35 -20.83 8.80 10.66
C GLY A 35 -21.23 7.65 9.72
N PRO A 36 -21.89 7.98 8.60
CA PRO A 36 -22.21 6.99 7.57
C PRO A 36 -20.97 6.34 6.99
N VAL A 37 -21.02 5.02 6.77
CA VAL A 37 -19.95 4.26 6.11
C VAL A 37 -20.55 3.43 4.99
N GLU A 38 -20.09 3.63 3.75
CA GLU A 38 -20.33 2.71 2.64
C GLU A 38 -19.07 1.85 2.37
N CYS A 39 -19.25 0.56 2.32
CA CYS A 39 -18.21 -0.40 1.94
C CYS A 39 -18.41 -0.80 0.48
N LEU A 40 -17.49 -0.39 -0.37
CA LEU A 40 -17.49 -0.65 -1.82
C LEU A 40 -16.57 -1.83 -2.11
N VAL A 41 -17.14 -3.02 -2.22
CA VAL A 41 -16.38 -4.25 -2.57
C VAL A 41 -16.27 -4.33 -4.08
N VAL A 42 -15.04 -4.27 -4.59
CA VAL A 42 -14.76 -4.27 -6.02
C VAL A 42 -14.15 -5.60 -6.44
N PHE A 43 -14.91 -6.39 -7.17
CA PHE A 43 -14.52 -7.70 -7.68
C PHE A 43 -13.70 -7.57 -8.97
N ASP A 44 -12.44 -7.99 -8.92
CA ASP A 44 -11.54 -7.98 -10.08
C ASP A 44 -11.46 -9.37 -10.71
N GLN A 45 -11.98 -9.50 -11.93
CA GLN A 45 -11.97 -10.76 -12.68
C GLN A 45 -12.64 -11.94 -11.93
N SER A 46 -13.59 -11.65 -11.05
CA SER A 46 -14.42 -12.62 -10.33
C SER A 46 -15.84 -12.07 -10.21
N ASP A 47 -16.82 -12.94 -10.07
CA ASP A 47 -18.22 -12.53 -9.97
C ASP A 47 -18.53 -11.88 -8.63
N PRO A 48 -19.31 -10.79 -8.59
CA PRO A 48 -19.73 -10.16 -7.34
C PRO A 48 -20.66 -11.07 -6.53
N ASP A 49 -20.11 -11.72 -5.51
CA ASP A 49 -20.87 -12.58 -4.60
C ASP A 49 -20.34 -12.41 -3.16
N LEU A 50 -21.15 -11.73 -2.34
CA LEU A 50 -20.91 -11.59 -0.91
C LEU A 50 -22.25 -11.46 -0.18
N PRO A 51 -22.93 -12.56 0.12
CA PRO A 51 -24.20 -12.53 0.81
C PRO A 51 -24.03 -11.95 2.23
N TRP A 52 -24.89 -11.00 2.58
CA TRP A 52 -24.92 -10.34 3.88
C TRP A 52 -26.34 -10.28 4.40
N ALA A 53 -26.57 -10.77 5.63
CA ALA A 53 -27.94 -10.91 6.16
C ALA A 53 -28.53 -9.56 6.57
N GLU A 54 -27.84 -8.82 7.44
CA GLU A 54 -28.28 -7.51 7.96
C GLU A 54 -27.08 -6.57 8.11
N LEU A 55 -27.28 -5.30 7.84
CA LEU A 55 -26.28 -4.26 8.00
C LEU A 55 -26.58 -3.42 9.25
N PRO A 56 -25.57 -3.05 10.04
CA PRO A 56 -25.75 -2.08 11.12
C PRO A 56 -26.31 -0.74 10.59
N ALA A 57 -27.01 -0.01 11.43
CA ALA A 57 -27.54 1.30 11.07
C ALA A 57 -26.43 2.24 10.57
N GLY A 58 -26.68 2.99 9.49
CA GLY A 58 -25.70 3.88 8.87
C GLY A 58 -24.55 3.17 8.16
N ARG A 59 -24.68 1.88 7.89
CA ARG A 59 -23.72 1.07 7.09
C ARG A 59 -24.37 0.64 5.78
N HIS A 60 -23.60 0.74 4.70
CA HIS A 60 -24.04 0.34 3.37
C HIS A 60 -22.97 -0.58 2.75
N LEU A 61 -23.39 -1.65 2.08
CA LEU A 61 -22.53 -2.56 1.35
C LEU A 61 -22.91 -2.52 -0.13
N VAL A 62 -21.95 -2.20 -0.98
CA VAL A 62 -22.13 -2.12 -2.43
C VAL A 62 -21.15 -3.06 -3.11
N LEU A 63 -21.63 -3.94 -3.96
CA LEU A 63 -20.82 -4.87 -4.75
C LEU A 63 -20.63 -4.30 -6.14
N ILE A 64 -19.39 -4.19 -6.59
CA ILE A 64 -19.00 -3.56 -7.86
C ILE A 64 -18.15 -4.55 -8.66
N GLN A 65 -18.48 -4.72 -9.94
CA GLN A 65 -17.60 -5.41 -10.88
C GLN A 65 -16.55 -4.44 -11.40
N ASN A 66 -15.26 -4.80 -11.32
CA ASN A 66 -14.21 -4.00 -11.97
C ASN A 66 -14.39 -4.01 -13.50
N GLN A 67 -14.64 -2.85 -14.07
CA GLN A 67 -14.76 -2.65 -15.54
C GLN A 67 -13.56 -1.87 -16.11
N ARG A 68 -12.57 -1.56 -15.29
CA ARG A 68 -11.34 -0.87 -15.67
C ARG A 68 -10.24 -1.89 -15.97
N THR A 69 -8.98 -1.42 -16.01
CA THR A 69 -7.83 -2.31 -16.20
C THR A 69 -7.83 -3.43 -15.16
N PRO A 70 -7.72 -4.71 -15.57
CA PRO A 70 -7.60 -5.81 -14.65
C PRO A 70 -6.42 -5.64 -13.68
N GLY A 71 -6.67 -5.89 -12.40
CA GLY A 71 -5.68 -5.77 -11.33
C GLY A 71 -6.05 -4.74 -10.26
N LEU A 72 -5.19 -4.66 -9.25
CA LEU A 72 -5.45 -3.92 -8.02
C LEU A 72 -5.70 -2.41 -8.25
N ALA A 73 -4.93 -1.78 -9.15
CA ALA A 73 -5.08 -0.36 -9.47
C ALA A 73 -6.43 -0.04 -10.11
N GLY A 74 -6.85 -0.82 -11.11
CA GLY A 74 -8.16 -0.64 -11.76
C GLY A 74 -9.32 -0.91 -10.82
N ALA A 75 -9.21 -1.94 -9.98
CA ALA A 75 -10.22 -2.24 -8.97
C ALA A 75 -10.37 -1.10 -7.95
N ARG A 76 -9.24 -0.55 -7.43
CA ARG A 76 -9.30 0.63 -6.55
C ARG A 76 -9.94 1.83 -7.24
N ASN A 77 -9.59 2.10 -8.49
CA ASN A 77 -10.16 3.21 -9.25
C ASN A 77 -11.67 3.04 -9.49
N SER A 78 -12.13 1.83 -9.75
CA SER A 78 -13.57 1.54 -9.87
C SER A 78 -14.31 1.90 -8.57
N GLY A 79 -13.74 1.56 -7.42
CA GLY A 79 -14.29 1.93 -6.12
C GLY A 79 -14.20 3.45 -5.84
N ILE A 80 -13.06 4.09 -6.13
CA ILE A 80 -12.88 5.55 -5.95
C ILE A 80 -13.92 6.34 -6.73
N LEU A 81 -14.19 5.94 -7.99
CA LEU A 81 -15.15 6.62 -8.85
C LEU A 81 -16.59 6.38 -8.42
N ALA A 82 -16.91 5.23 -7.83
CA ALA A 82 -18.22 4.91 -7.29
C ALA A 82 -18.46 5.51 -5.90
N ALA A 83 -17.39 5.94 -5.18
CA ALA A 83 -17.48 6.49 -3.84
C ALA A 83 -18.32 7.76 -3.80
N THR A 84 -19.24 7.84 -2.82
CA THR A 84 -20.13 8.99 -2.59
C THR A 84 -19.77 9.79 -1.35
N GLY A 85 -19.03 9.20 -0.41
CA GLY A 85 -18.60 9.82 0.84
C GLY A 85 -17.65 11.01 0.63
N GLU A 86 -17.63 11.91 1.59
CA GLU A 86 -16.68 13.04 1.63
C GLU A 86 -15.23 12.57 1.79
N LEU A 87 -15.06 11.41 2.44
CA LEU A 87 -13.78 10.77 2.66
C LEU A 87 -13.76 9.41 1.96
N VAL A 88 -12.60 9.04 1.40
CA VAL A 88 -12.36 7.74 0.78
C VAL A 88 -11.24 7.03 1.52
N ALA A 89 -11.48 5.80 1.94
CA ALA A 89 -10.51 4.93 2.57
C ALA A 89 -10.24 3.69 1.71
N PHE A 90 -9.08 3.05 1.91
CA PHE A 90 -8.75 1.77 1.28
C PHE A 90 -8.55 0.69 2.34
N CYS A 91 -8.98 -0.52 2.03
CA CYS A 91 -8.69 -1.71 2.82
C CYS A 91 -8.46 -2.89 1.85
N ASP A 92 -7.36 -3.61 1.99
CA ASP A 92 -7.14 -4.82 1.21
C ASP A 92 -8.01 -5.97 1.79
N ASP A 93 -8.42 -6.91 0.96
CA ASP A 93 -9.37 -7.97 1.32
C ASP A 93 -8.82 -9.00 2.31
N ASP A 94 -7.52 -8.94 2.62
CA ASP A 94 -6.82 -9.81 3.57
C ASP A 94 -6.38 -9.09 4.86
N ASP A 95 -6.73 -7.81 5.01
CA ASP A 95 -6.41 -6.98 6.19
C ASP A 95 -7.63 -6.75 7.10
N GLU A 96 -7.37 -6.32 8.32
CA GLU A 96 -8.42 -6.02 9.30
C GLU A 96 -8.20 -4.64 9.93
N TRP A 97 -9.28 -3.92 10.20
CA TRP A 97 -9.24 -2.67 10.96
C TRP A 97 -9.57 -2.90 12.43
N LEU A 98 -8.89 -2.16 13.32
CA LEU A 98 -9.32 -2.09 14.71
C LEU A 98 -10.58 -1.23 14.83
N PRO A 99 -11.46 -1.49 15.83
CA PRO A 99 -12.78 -0.86 15.92
C PRO A 99 -12.78 0.67 15.86
N GLU A 100 -11.78 1.32 16.45
CA GLU A 100 -11.72 2.78 16.55
C GLU A 100 -10.99 3.48 15.39
N LYS A 101 -10.58 2.74 14.35
CA LYS A 101 -9.74 3.30 13.29
C LYS A 101 -10.36 4.51 12.61
N LEU A 102 -11.59 4.40 12.12
CA LEU A 102 -12.24 5.51 11.42
C LEU A 102 -12.48 6.69 12.36
N GLU A 103 -12.98 6.45 13.57
CA GLU A 103 -13.24 7.51 14.54
C GLU A 103 -11.99 8.37 14.81
N ARG A 104 -10.88 7.72 15.16
CA ARG A 104 -9.61 8.41 15.47
C ARG A 104 -9.00 9.08 14.25
N GLN A 105 -9.00 8.39 13.13
CA GLN A 105 -8.39 8.90 11.91
C GLN A 105 -9.16 10.07 11.31
N VAL A 106 -10.49 10.00 11.27
CA VAL A 106 -11.34 11.11 10.82
C VAL A 106 -11.16 12.33 11.72
N ALA A 107 -11.21 12.15 13.05
CA ALA A 107 -11.01 13.25 13.99
C ALA A 107 -9.67 13.96 13.76
N ARG A 108 -8.58 13.21 13.58
CA ARG A 108 -7.25 13.76 13.32
C ARG A 108 -7.17 14.46 11.96
N LEU A 109 -7.77 13.89 10.92
CA LEU A 109 -7.80 14.50 9.59
C LEU A 109 -8.58 15.83 9.59
N LEU A 110 -9.74 15.87 10.27
CA LEU A 110 -10.54 17.10 10.38
C LEU A 110 -9.79 18.19 11.17
N ALA A 111 -9.05 17.81 12.21
CA ALA A 111 -8.22 18.73 13.00
C ALA A 111 -6.96 19.21 12.23
N THR A 112 -6.67 18.64 11.06
CA THR A 112 -5.50 19.00 10.24
C THR A 112 -5.94 19.41 8.82
N PRO A 113 -6.50 20.62 8.63
CA PRO A 113 -7.05 21.04 7.34
C PRO A 113 -6.04 21.04 6.18
N SER A 114 -4.74 21.20 6.51
CA SER A 114 -3.65 21.17 5.52
C SER A 114 -3.36 19.75 4.98
N ALA A 115 -3.83 18.68 5.63
CA ALA A 115 -3.63 17.32 5.16
C ALA A 115 -4.78 16.88 4.25
N ALA A 116 -4.44 16.43 3.05
CA ALA A 116 -5.39 15.81 2.12
C ALA A 116 -5.54 14.30 2.38
N VAL A 117 -4.49 13.67 2.89
CA VAL A 117 -4.38 12.22 3.12
C VAL A 117 -3.91 11.96 4.55
N SER A 118 -4.54 10.97 5.18
CA SER A 118 -4.13 10.43 6.48
C SER A 118 -3.86 8.93 6.36
N THR A 119 -2.93 8.44 7.18
CA THR A 119 -2.62 7.03 7.40
C THR A 119 -2.58 6.74 8.89
N THR A 120 -2.49 5.47 9.28
CA THR A 120 -2.27 5.05 10.67
C THR A 120 -1.05 4.14 10.75
N GLY A 121 -0.59 3.82 11.96
CA GLY A 121 0.32 2.71 12.16
C GLY A 121 -0.36 1.37 11.87
N ILE A 122 0.46 0.30 11.84
CA ILE A 122 0.01 -1.06 11.55
C ILE A 122 0.53 -2.06 12.57
N LEU A 123 -0.27 -3.12 12.77
CA LEU A 123 0.14 -4.37 13.41
C LEU A 123 0.41 -5.40 12.31
N VAL A 124 1.65 -5.77 12.12
CA VAL A 124 2.02 -6.85 11.19
C VAL A 124 1.95 -8.18 11.91
N ARG A 125 1.03 -9.05 11.49
CA ARG A 125 0.92 -10.44 11.95
C ARG A 125 1.62 -11.37 10.98
N TYR A 126 2.57 -12.14 11.50
CA TYR A 126 3.26 -13.19 10.75
C TYR A 126 3.43 -14.41 11.64
N GLN A 127 2.75 -15.49 11.34
CA GLN A 127 2.64 -16.66 12.22
C GLN A 127 2.19 -16.24 13.64
N ASP A 128 2.91 -16.62 14.69
CA ASP A 128 2.58 -16.28 16.07
C ASP A 128 3.18 -14.95 16.55
N ARG A 129 3.75 -14.15 15.63
CA ARG A 129 4.39 -12.87 15.96
C ARG A 129 3.57 -11.69 15.48
N THR A 130 3.43 -10.72 16.36
CA THR A 130 2.87 -9.40 16.01
C THR A 130 3.93 -8.33 16.20
N THR A 131 4.11 -7.49 15.18
CA THR A 131 5.07 -6.38 15.23
C THR A 131 4.34 -5.07 14.94
N THR A 132 4.46 -4.10 15.82
CA THR A 132 3.94 -2.75 15.61
C THR A 132 4.88 -1.95 14.72
N ARG A 133 4.33 -1.24 13.74
CA ARG A 133 5.07 -0.27 12.93
C ARG A 133 4.31 1.05 12.91
N LEU A 134 5.02 2.13 13.24
CA LEU A 134 4.51 3.49 13.24
C LEU A 134 5.36 4.34 12.29
N ALA A 135 4.74 5.33 11.67
CA ALA A 135 5.47 6.31 10.89
C ALA A 135 6.49 7.07 11.76
N PRO A 136 7.64 7.49 11.20
CA PRO A 136 8.67 8.17 11.98
C PRO A 136 8.27 9.56 12.48
N THR A 137 7.25 10.16 11.87
CA THR A 137 6.71 11.49 12.18
C THR A 137 5.21 11.51 11.93
N GLU A 138 4.48 12.40 12.62
CA GLU A 138 3.04 12.60 12.38
C GLU A 138 2.73 13.26 11.02
N LEU A 139 3.64 14.07 10.51
CA LEU A 139 3.55 14.66 9.17
C LEU A 139 4.69 14.11 8.31
N VAL A 140 4.36 13.18 7.44
CA VAL A 140 5.32 12.56 6.53
C VAL A 140 5.43 13.42 5.28
N THR A 141 6.61 13.99 5.07
CA THR A 141 6.92 14.85 3.95
C THR A 141 7.23 14.06 2.67
N HIS A 142 7.10 14.72 1.51
CA HIS A 142 7.49 14.16 0.23
C HIS A 142 8.94 13.65 0.23
N ARG A 143 9.86 14.43 0.80
CA ARG A 143 11.27 14.06 0.92
C ARG A 143 11.49 12.77 1.69
N GLN A 144 10.73 12.54 2.77
CA GLN A 144 10.82 11.28 3.53
C GLN A 144 10.35 10.09 2.69
N LEU A 145 9.30 10.26 1.89
CA LEU A 145 8.82 9.22 0.96
C LEU A 145 9.80 8.98 -0.19
N LEU A 146 10.41 10.00 -0.76
CA LEU A 146 11.50 9.83 -1.73
C LEU A 146 12.65 9.01 -1.16
N ARG A 147 13.03 9.27 0.10
CA ARG A 147 14.13 8.59 0.80
C ARG A 147 13.82 7.14 1.14
N SER A 148 12.58 6.83 1.51
CA SER A 148 12.17 5.49 1.93
C SER A 148 10.70 5.23 1.61
N ARG A 149 10.39 4.04 1.06
CA ARG A 149 9.02 3.53 1.09
C ARG A 149 8.70 3.16 2.54
N LEU A 150 7.94 4.00 3.21
CA LEU A 150 7.49 3.77 4.57
C LEU A 150 6.36 2.73 4.52
N THR A 151 6.69 1.47 4.78
CA THR A 151 5.74 0.34 4.63
C THR A 151 4.62 0.35 5.66
N GLU A 152 4.75 1.13 6.70
CA GLU A 152 3.70 1.44 7.68
C GLU A 152 2.59 2.32 7.13
N LEU A 153 2.86 3.11 6.09
CA LEU A 153 1.83 3.83 5.33
C LEU A 153 1.16 2.85 4.34
N HIS A 154 0.63 1.78 4.88
CA HIS A 154 0.02 0.70 4.10
C HIS A 154 -1.30 1.15 3.44
N PRO A 155 -1.67 0.65 2.25
CA PRO A 155 -2.95 0.98 1.61
C PRO A 155 -4.14 0.88 2.57
N SER A 156 -4.23 -0.20 3.34
CA SER A 156 -5.31 -0.43 4.31
C SER A 156 -5.35 0.58 5.46
N THR A 157 -4.40 1.52 5.53
CA THR A 157 -4.41 2.62 6.50
C THR A 157 -4.87 3.94 5.91
N VAL A 158 -4.93 4.07 4.59
CA VAL A 158 -5.21 5.33 3.90
C VAL A 158 -6.64 5.78 4.13
N LEU A 159 -6.79 7.09 4.41
CA LEU A 159 -8.02 7.85 4.39
C LEU A 159 -7.72 9.19 3.71
N ALA A 160 -8.44 9.53 2.66
CA ALA A 160 -8.23 10.75 1.87
C ALA A 160 -9.50 11.59 1.78
N ARG A 161 -9.35 12.90 1.70
CA ARG A 161 -10.45 13.78 1.33
C ARG A 161 -10.78 13.54 -0.14
N ARG A 162 -12.02 13.10 -0.43
CA ARG A 162 -12.43 12.67 -1.77
C ARG A 162 -12.20 13.76 -2.82
N ARG A 163 -12.49 15.01 -2.50
CA ARG A 163 -12.29 16.12 -3.43
C ARG A 163 -10.81 16.26 -3.82
N GLN A 164 -9.89 16.33 -2.84
CA GLN A 164 -8.46 16.43 -3.14
C GLN A 164 -7.92 15.18 -3.82
N LEU A 165 -8.44 13.99 -3.48
CA LEU A 165 -8.07 12.76 -4.17
C LEU A 165 -8.41 12.86 -5.67
N LEU A 166 -9.59 13.35 -6.04
CA LEU A 166 -10.04 13.41 -7.43
C LEU A 166 -9.41 14.59 -8.20
N ASP A 167 -9.35 15.77 -7.58
CA ASP A 167 -9.01 17.03 -8.27
C ASP A 167 -7.50 17.31 -8.29
N GLU A 168 -6.76 16.85 -7.27
CA GLU A 168 -5.35 17.23 -7.04
C GLU A 168 -4.39 16.04 -7.16
N ILE A 169 -4.67 14.93 -6.46
CA ILE A 169 -3.78 13.76 -6.42
C ILE A 169 -3.98 12.88 -7.67
N GLY A 170 -5.24 12.67 -8.04
CA GLY A 170 -5.67 11.79 -9.12
C GLY A 170 -5.80 10.32 -8.71
N LEU A 171 -6.33 9.53 -9.62
CA LEU A 171 -6.57 8.10 -9.48
C LEU A 171 -5.26 7.31 -9.34
N VAL A 172 -5.34 6.08 -8.86
CA VAL A 172 -4.21 5.14 -8.84
C VAL A 172 -3.74 4.87 -10.26
N ASP A 173 -2.43 4.80 -10.48
CA ASP A 173 -1.89 4.61 -11.83
C ASP A 173 -2.05 3.16 -12.32
N GLU A 174 -2.95 2.95 -13.27
CA GLU A 174 -3.23 1.65 -13.88
C GLU A 174 -2.14 1.17 -14.87
N GLN A 175 -1.21 2.06 -15.25
CA GLN A 175 -0.13 1.72 -16.17
C GLN A 175 1.06 1.05 -15.47
N ILE A 176 1.10 1.07 -14.14
CA ILE A 176 2.16 0.41 -13.38
C ILE A 176 2.12 -1.10 -13.65
N PRO A 177 3.20 -1.71 -14.14
CA PRO A 177 3.24 -3.13 -14.46
C PRO A 177 2.83 -4.01 -13.27
N GLY A 178 1.73 -4.75 -13.45
CA GLY A 178 1.18 -5.67 -12.47
C GLY A 178 0.71 -5.01 -11.17
N SER A 179 0.45 -3.72 -11.16
CA SER A 179 0.10 -2.92 -9.98
C SER A 179 1.12 -3.05 -8.83
N TYR A 180 2.41 -3.31 -9.12
CA TYR A 180 3.42 -3.40 -8.06
C TYR A 180 3.85 -2.02 -7.60
N ALA A 181 3.67 -1.71 -6.31
CA ALA A 181 3.99 -0.42 -5.69
C ALA A 181 3.14 0.77 -6.18
N GLU A 182 1.92 0.52 -6.66
CA GLU A 182 0.95 1.56 -7.05
C GLU A 182 0.55 2.45 -5.86
N ASP A 183 0.53 1.87 -4.66
CA ASP A 183 0.31 2.56 -3.39
C ASP A 183 1.41 3.59 -3.10
N TYR A 184 2.66 3.18 -3.28
CA TYR A 184 3.81 4.06 -3.08
C TYR A 184 3.86 5.15 -4.14
N GLU A 185 3.55 4.83 -5.39
CA GLU A 185 3.42 5.80 -6.47
C GLU A 185 2.37 6.85 -6.13
N TRP A 186 1.19 6.40 -5.68
CA TRP A 186 0.09 7.28 -5.33
C TRP A 186 0.46 8.19 -4.13
N LEU A 187 1.11 7.63 -3.10
CA LEU A 187 1.60 8.41 -1.96
C LEU A 187 2.67 9.44 -2.34
N LEU A 188 3.53 9.14 -3.31
CA LEU A 188 4.48 10.12 -3.84
C LEU A 188 3.75 11.31 -4.48
N ARG A 189 2.69 11.07 -5.27
CA ARG A 189 1.88 12.16 -5.82
C ARG A 189 1.14 12.93 -4.72
N ALA A 190 0.47 12.25 -3.81
CA ALA A 190 -0.23 12.87 -2.71
C ALA A 190 0.68 13.80 -1.88
N SER A 191 1.88 13.33 -1.55
CA SER A 191 2.83 14.07 -0.72
C SER A 191 3.48 15.29 -1.41
N ARG A 192 3.36 15.42 -2.73
CA ARG A 192 3.75 16.66 -3.44
C ARG A 192 2.80 17.82 -3.15
N HIS A 193 1.53 17.53 -2.92
CA HIS A 193 0.52 18.55 -2.63
C HIS A 193 0.56 18.95 -1.15
N ALA A 194 0.63 18.00 -0.24
CA ALA A 194 0.68 18.23 1.20
C ALA A 194 1.33 17.03 1.91
N PRO A 195 1.95 17.24 3.10
CA PRO A 195 2.42 16.12 3.91
C PRO A 195 1.30 15.13 4.25
N VAL A 196 1.61 13.84 4.26
CA VAL A 196 0.69 12.78 4.67
C VAL A 196 0.61 12.76 6.19
N LEU A 197 -0.58 12.92 6.75
CA LEU A 197 -0.83 12.82 8.18
C LEU A 197 -0.77 11.36 8.63
N ALA A 198 0.16 11.00 9.49
CA ALA A 198 0.26 9.67 10.09
C ALA A 198 -0.23 9.72 11.53
N VAL A 199 -1.36 9.08 11.80
CA VAL A 199 -1.87 8.91 13.18
C VAL A 199 -0.95 7.95 13.92
N PRO A 200 -0.36 8.32 15.08
CA PRO A 200 0.67 7.54 15.75
C PRO A 200 0.09 6.36 16.57
N GLU A 201 -0.90 5.69 15.99
CA GLU A 201 -1.57 4.53 16.59
C GLU A 201 -1.67 3.40 15.56
N PRO A 202 -1.41 2.13 15.95
CA PRO A 202 -1.55 1.00 15.06
C PRO A 202 -3.02 0.59 14.97
N LEU A 203 -3.74 1.05 13.96
CA LEU A 203 -5.19 0.87 13.83
C LEU A 203 -5.60 -0.07 12.68
N ALA A 204 -4.65 -0.66 11.98
CA ALA A 204 -4.87 -1.71 11.00
C ALA A 204 -3.98 -2.92 11.28
N VAL A 205 -4.50 -4.12 11.04
CA VAL A 205 -3.78 -5.39 11.15
C VAL A 205 -3.49 -5.91 9.76
N ILE A 206 -2.23 -6.05 9.43
CA ILE A 206 -1.74 -6.55 8.16
C ILE A 206 -1.30 -7.99 8.33
N HIS A 207 -1.93 -8.90 7.61
CA HIS A 207 -1.62 -10.33 7.66
C HIS A 207 -0.56 -10.68 6.62
N TRP A 208 0.67 -10.93 7.07
CA TRP A 208 1.72 -11.41 6.18
C TRP A 208 1.61 -12.90 5.96
N HIS A 209 1.48 -13.29 4.70
CA HIS A 209 1.47 -14.69 4.29
C HIS A 209 2.80 -15.07 3.62
N GLN A 210 3.19 -16.36 3.73
CA GLN A 210 4.41 -16.87 3.06
C GLN A 210 4.31 -16.76 1.52
N SER A 211 3.09 -16.81 0.99
CA SER A 211 2.77 -16.71 -0.44
C SER A 211 2.22 -15.32 -0.78
N SER A 212 2.98 -14.24 -0.58
CA SER A 212 2.60 -12.93 -1.11
C SER A 212 2.44 -13.00 -2.63
N PHE A 213 1.42 -12.30 -3.16
CA PHE A 213 1.13 -12.25 -4.60
C PHE A 213 2.35 -11.92 -5.47
N PHE A 214 3.31 -11.17 -4.93
CA PHE A 214 4.51 -10.74 -5.64
C PHE A 214 5.78 -11.55 -5.32
N SER A 215 5.73 -12.57 -4.45
CA SER A 215 6.92 -13.24 -3.92
C SER A 215 7.87 -13.84 -4.98
N ASP A 216 7.36 -14.22 -6.16
CA ASP A 216 8.16 -14.79 -7.25
C ASP A 216 8.00 -14.05 -8.59
N ARG A 217 7.38 -12.86 -8.58
CA ARG A 217 7.14 -12.05 -9.80
C ARG A 217 8.25 -11.04 -10.08
N TRP A 218 9.49 -11.51 -10.10
CA TRP A 218 10.68 -10.67 -10.24
C TRP A 218 10.67 -9.79 -11.50
N ARG A 219 10.16 -10.28 -12.63
CA ARG A 219 10.05 -9.47 -13.86
C ARG A 219 9.07 -8.31 -13.68
N THR A 220 7.94 -8.55 -13.06
CA THR A 220 6.96 -7.51 -12.73
C THR A 220 7.57 -6.46 -11.81
N ILE A 221 8.30 -6.87 -10.78
CA ILE A 221 9.00 -5.98 -9.85
C ILE A 221 10.02 -5.10 -10.60
N ILE A 222 10.83 -5.68 -11.47
CA ILE A 222 11.80 -4.92 -12.28
C ILE A 222 11.08 -3.88 -13.14
N SER A 223 10.06 -4.30 -13.90
CA SER A 223 9.35 -3.41 -14.81
C SER A 223 8.64 -2.28 -14.06
N ALA A 224 7.97 -2.59 -12.95
CA ALA A 224 7.26 -1.60 -12.14
C ALA A 224 8.20 -0.60 -11.47
N LEU A 225 9.31 -1.06 -10.90
CA LEU A 225 10.28 -0.16 -10.27
C LEU A 225 11.03 0.70 -11.30
N THR A 226 11.30 0.18 -12.50
CA THR A 226 11.86 0.97 -13.59
C THR A 226 10.87 2.05 -14.03
N TYR A 227 9.61 1.67 -14.27
CA TYR A 227 8.53 2.61 -14.58
C TYR A 227 8.40 3.71 -13.51
N LEU A 228 8.44 3.35 -12.23
CA LEU A 228 8.35 4.29 -11.12
C LEU A 228 9.49 5.31 -11.12
N VAL A 229 10.74 4.87 -11.38
CA VAL A 229 11.89 5.78 -11.47
C VAL A 229 11.78 6.67 -12.69
N ASP A 230 11.36 6.15 -13.84
CA ASP A 230 11.20 6.93 -15.07
C ASP A 230 10.09 8.00 -14.92
N LYS A 231 9.03 7.69 -14.17
CA LYS A 231 7.92 8.61 -13.91
C LYS A 231 8.26 9.68 -12.87
N HIS A 232 9.03 9.35 -11.83
CA HIS A 232 9.33 10.20 -10.70
C HIS A 232 10.78 10.67 -10.69
N GLN A 233 11.12 11.65 -11.56
CA GLN A 233 12.46 12.20 -11.70
C GLN A 233 12.99 12.85 -10.41
N ASP A 234 12.10 13.30 -9.53
CA ASP A 234 12.43 13.86 -8.21
C ASP A 234 13.03 12.84 -7.23
N LEU A 235 12.98 11.52 -7.53
CA LEU A 235 13.75 10.50 -6.82
C LEU A 235 15.26 10.75 -6.88
N GLU A 236 15.76 11.46 -7.89
CA GLU A 236 17.17 11.84 -8.01
C GLU A 236 17.63 12.79 -6.90
N ALA A 237 16.71 13.57 -6.32
CA ALA A 237 16.99 14.47 -5.20
C ALA A 237 17.32 13.72 -3.89
N GLU A 238 16.99 12.43 -3.79
CA GLU A 238 17.27 11.58 -2.62
C GLU A 238 18.05 10.31 -3.02
N PRO A 239 19.38 10.39 -3.22
CA PRO A 239 20.22 9.30 -3.71
C PRO A 239 20.09 8.01 -2.88
N SER A 240 19.83 8.12 -1.57
CA SER A 240 19.64 6.94 -0.72
C SER A 240 18.33 6.19 -1.04
N GLY A 241 17.27 6.91 -1.40
CA GLY A 241 15.99 6.33 -1.81
C GLY A 241 16.09 5.68 -3.19
N LEU A 242 16.71 6.39 -4.14
CA LEU A 242 16.96 5.86 -5.48
C LEU A 242 17.85 4.60 -5.42
N ALA A 243 18.91 4.61 -4.60
CA ALA A 243 19.75 3.44 -4.38
C ALA A 243 18.95 2.25 -3.82
N ARG A 244 17.98 2.48 -2.95
CA ARG A 244 17.10 1.44 -2.42
C ARG A 244 16.28 0.78 -3.55
N ILE A 245 15.73 1.57 -4.45
CA ILE A 245 14.97 1.06 -5.61
C ILE A 245 15.90 0.29 -6.56
N TYR A 246 17.05 0.85 -6.90
CA TYR A 246 18.05 0.19 -7.74
C TYR A 246 18.56 -1.12 -7.10
N GLY A 247 18.70 -1.15 -5.78
CA GLY A 247 19.06 -2.36 -5.03
C GLY A 247 18.01 -3.46 -5.14
N GLN A 248 16.71 -3.10 -5.14
CA GLN A 248 15.62 -4.06 -5.36
C GLN A 248 15.64 -4.59 -6.80
N ILE A 249 15.86 -3.74 -7.80
CA ILE A 249 15.99 -4.15 -9.20
C ILE A 249 17.21 -5.08 -9.37
N ALA A 250 18.36 -4.74 -8.75
CA ALA A 250 19.55 -5.58 -8.78
C ALA A 250 19.30 -6.99 -8.19
N PHE A 251 18.61 -7.03 -7.05
CA PHE A 251 18.23 -8.27 -6.39
C PHE A 251 17.26 -9.10 -7.25
N ALA A 252 16.25 -8.46 -7.84
CA ALA A 252 15.29 -9.14 -8.71
C ALA A 252 15.95 -9.77 -9.94
N HIS A 253 16.88 -9.07 -10.60
CA HIS A 253 17.69 -9.65 -11.69
C HIS A 253 18.55 -10.82 -11.21
N ALA A 254 19.15 -10.70 -10.01
CA ALA A 254 19.93 -11.81 -9.44
C ALA A 254 19.06 -13.03 -9.14
N ALA A 255 17.82 -12.83 -8.65
CA ALA A 255 16.86 -13.89 -8.39
C ALA A 255 16.42 -14.61 -9.68
N LEU A 256 16.34 -13.90 -10.80
CA LEU A 256 16.11 -14.47 -12.15
C LEU A 256 17.34 -15.17 -12.75
N GLY A 257 18.51 -15.13 -12.11
CA GLY A 257 19.76 -15.65 -12.66
C GLY A 257 20.40 -14.76 -13.73
N GLU A 258 19.91 -13.55 -13.92
CA GLU A 258 20.39 -12.57 -14.90
C GLU A 258 21.64 -11.84 -14.37
N ARG A 259 22.78 -12.55 -14.35
CA ARG A 259 24.03 -12.13 -13.69
C ARG A 259 24.57 -10.78 -14.15
N ARG A 260 24.54 -10.48 -15.46
CA ARG A 260 25.06 -9.22 -16.02
C ARG A 260 24.19 -8.00 -15.60
N PRO A 261 22.86 -8.01 -15.81
CA PRO A 261 21.99 -6.95 -15.30
C PRO A 261 22.09 -6.76 -13.78
N ALA A 262 22.06 -7.86 -13.00
CA ALA A 262 22.21 -7.79 -11.54
C ALA A 262 23.46 -7.02 -11.09
N ARG A 263 24.62 -7.31 -11.71
CA ARG A 263 25.89 -6.63 -11.40
C ARG A 263 25.87 -5.17 -11.85
N SER A 264 25.26 -4.87 -13.00
CA SER A 264 25.14 -3.50 -13.50
C SER A 264 24.33 -2.62 -12.53
N TRP A 265 23.15 -3.09 -12.15
CA TRP A 265 22.28 -2.40 -11.20
C TRP A 265 22.91 -2.31 -9.80
N ALA A 266 23.59 -3.35 -9.34
CA ALA A 266 24.32 -3.31 -8.07
C ALA A 266 25.41 -2.23 -8.05
N ARG A 267 26.17 -2.05 -9.14
CA ARG A 267 27.16 -0.98 -9.26
C ARG A 267 26.51 0.40 -9.23
N ARG A 268 25.40 0.61 -9.95
CA ARG A 268 24.62 1.84 -9.90
C ARG A 268 24.11 2.13 -8.49
N THR A 269 23.64 1.11 -7.78
CA THR A 269 23.21 1.21 -6.39
C THR A 269 24.35 1.70 -5.49
N LEU A 270 25.52 1.08 -5.60
CA LEU A 270 26.68 1.38 -4.77
C LEU A 270 27.33 2.74 -5.08
N SER A 271 27.18 3.26 -6.30
CA SER A 271 27.62 4.61 -6.64
C SER A 271 26.80 5.69 -5.94
N LEU A 272 25.49 5.41 -5.68
CA LEU A 272 24.60 6.30 -4.96
C LEU A 272 24.67 6.10 -3.43
N ASN A 273 24.69 4.85 -2.97
CA ASN A 273 24.75 4.52 -1.55
C ASN A 273 25.51 3.22 -1.30
N ARG A 274 26.74 3.33 -0.82
CA ARG A 274 27.59 2.17 -0.49
C ARG A 274 27.06 1.32 0.68
N ARG A 275 26.05 1.79 1.42
CA ARG A 275 25.44 1.05 2.55
C ARG A 275 24.21 0.26 2.16
N GLU A 276 23.76 0.31 0.89
CA GLU A 276 22.59 -0.43 0.44
C GLU A 276 22.88 -1.94 0.35
N ARG A 277 22.36 -2.69 1.30
CA ARG A 277 22.66 -4.13 1.50
C ARG A 277 22.20 -5.00 0.33
N ARG A 278 21.09 -4.63 -0.36
CA ARG A 278 20.56 -5.40 -1.50
C ARG A 278 21.56 -5.50 -2.64
N ALA A 279 22.39 -4.49 -2.85
CA ALA A 279 23.44 -4.52 -3.85
C ALA A 279 24.46 -5.62 -3.58
N TYR A 280 24.91 -5.77 -2.35
CA TYR A 280 25.85 -6.83 -1.96
C TYR A 280 25.20 -8.21 -2.08
N LEU A 281 23.93 -8.35 -1.69
CA LEU A 281 23.19 -9.60 -1.85
C LEU A 281 23.06 -9.97 -3.34
N ALA A 282 22.72 -9.02 -4.19
CA ALA A 282 22.64 -9.23 -5.63
C ALA A 282 24.00 -9.65 -6.24
N LEU A 283 25.11 -9.03 -5.80
CA LEU A 283 26.45 -9.43 -6.20
C LEU A 283 26.78 -10.85 -5.74
N ALA A 284 26.54 -11.20 -4.47
CA ALA A 284 26.80 -12.53 -3.93
C ALA A 284 26.00 -13.62 -4.67
N ILE A 285 24.70 -13.36 -4.95
CA ILE A 285 23.86 -14.27 -5.73
C ILE A 285 24.41 -14.40 -7.16
N SER A 286 24.78 -13.28 -7.80
CA SER A 286 25.30 -13.27 -9.17
C SER A 286 26.64 -13.99 -9.33
N LEU A 287 27.40 -14.14 -8.24
CA LEU A 287 28.65 -14.90 -8.15
C LEU A 287 28.42 -16.37 -7.76
N GLY A 288 27.19 -16.77 -7.42
CA GLY A 288 26.86 -18.13 -7.01
C GLY A 288 27.22 -18.45 -5.56
N LEU A 289 27.54 -17.44 -4.73
CA LEU A 289 27.93 -17.62 -3.32
C LEU A 289 26.74 -17.94 -2.41
N ILE A 290 25.54 -17.45 -2.76
CA ILE A 290 24.30 -17.69 -2.03
C ILE A 290 23.13 -17.76 -3.00
N SER A 291 22.04 -18.46 -2.66
CA SER A 291 20.81 -18.48 -3.48
C SER A 291 19.83 -17.37 -3.11
N ALA A 292 19.10 -16.84 -4.07
CA ALA A 292 18.03 -15.87 -3.82
C ALA A 292 16.98 -16.46 -2.86
N LYS A 293 16.58 -17.73 -3.02
CA LYS A 293 15.63 -18.44 -2.15
C LYS A 293 16.08 -18.45 -0.69
N THR A 294 17.38 -18.67 -0.43
CA THR A 294 17.95 -18.63 0.93
C THR A 294 17.81 -17.24 1.53
N VAL A 295 18.15 -16.19 0.76
CA VAL A 295 18.05 -14.80 1.23
C VAL A 295 16.60 -14.43 1.55
N THR A 296 15.66 -14.75 0.64
CA THR A 296 14.22 -14.46 0.82
C THR A 296 13.68 -15.16 2.07
N ARG A 297 14.01 -16.46 2.25
CA ARG A 297 13.61 -17.21 3.44
C ARG A 297 14.14 -16.58 4.74
N LEU A 298 15.40 -16.20 4.78
CA LEU A 298 16.01 -15.55 5.96
C LEU A 298 15.40 -14.17 6.25
N ALA A 299 15.06 -13.40 5.20
CA ALA A 299 14.40 -12.13 5.36
C ALA A 299 13.00 -12.29 5.96
N HIS A 300 12.21 -13.26 5.48
CA HIS A 300 10.88 -13.57 6.02
C HIS A 300 10.94 -13.99 7.49
N VAL A 301 11.90 -14.87 7.87
CA VAL A 301 12.10 -15.27 9.29
C VAL A 301 12.45 -14.05 10.16
N ALA A 302 13.17 -13.08 9.61
CA ALA A 302 13.51 -11.83 10.30
C ALA A 302 12.38 -10.78 10.29
N GLY A 303 11.18 -11.10 9.74
CA GLY A 303 10.05 -10.16 9.63
C GLY A 303 10.32 -8.98 8.69
N LYS A 304 11.18 -9.16 7.70
CA LYS A 304 11.56 -8.11 6.74
C LYS A 304 11.19 -8.54 5.31
N GLY A 305 10.60 -7.59 4.55
CA GLY A 305 10.54 -7.71 3.10
C GLY A 305 11.91 -7.42 2.46
N ILE A 306 12.15 -7.90 1.24
CA ILE A 306 13.36 -7.62 0.44
C ILE A 306 13.13 -6.41 -0.45
#